data_04f56d929247c07be73a502e21230f3e
#
_entry.id   04f56d929247c07be73a502e21230f3e
#
_cell.length_a   1.000
_cell.length_b   1.000
_cell.length_c   1.000
_cell.angle_alpha   90.00
_cell.angle_beta   90.00
_cell.angle_gamma   90.00
#
_symmetry.space_group_name_H-M   'P 1'
#
loop_
_entity.id
_entity.type
_entity.pdbx_description
1 polymer ?
#
loop_
_entity_poly.entity_id
_entity_poly.type
_entity_poly.pdbx_seq_one_letter_code
_entity_poly.pdbx_strand_id
1 'polypeptide(L)'
;MHIHILGICGTFMGGLALLARDLGHAVTGSDARIYPPMSTQLESQGIRLREGYEPAHLEPRPDLVLVGNALARGNPLVEAVLDQGLPYTSGAQWLAEHVLPGRWTLAVAGTHGKTTTAAMLAWILEQAGLKPGFLVGGVPENFGVSARLGRAPYFVVEADEYDTAFFDKRSKFVHYRPRTAVLNNLEYDHADIFPDLAAIKRQFHHFVRTVPGNGLLVVNARDKNLAEVLEQGRWTPVELFDAKSGWSAEPLAPDAGRFRVLFDDKEQAEVGWELIGRHNMLNALAAIAAARHAGVPAAAAARALGGFRNVKRRLEVRGVRNGVTVYDDFAHHPTAIAATLEALRARVGDARIVAVLEPRSNTMRMGVHRDSLAAALGLADLVLLLQPEGLTWNLERVTAALAGRGRVCPSVAAILDALAPELRPGDHVLIMSNGDFGDIHARLLERLRAS
;
A
#
# COMPACT_ATOMS: atom_id res chain seq x y z
N MET A 1 27.21 -5.27 12.62
CA MET A 1 26.53 -4.72 13.80
C MET A 1 25.33 -5.59 14.11
N HIS A 2 24.91 -5.63 15.38
CA HIS A 2 23.61 -6.18 15.79
C HIS A 2 22.57 -5.06 15.83
N ILE A 3 21.54 -5.19 15.00
CA ILE A 3 20.43 -4.23 14.91
C ILE A 3 19.16 -4.89 15.47
N HIS A 4 18.55 -4.24 16.47
CA HIS A 4 17.27 -4.67 17.01
C HIS A 4 16.14 -3.75 16.52
N ILE A 5 15.05 -4.31 15.98
CA ILE A 5 13.98 -3.56 15.34
C ILE A 5 12.69 -3.66 16.14
N LEU A 6 12.18 -2.53 16.59
CA LEU A 6 10.89 -2.43 17.31
C LEU A 6 9.75 -2.22 16.31
N GLY A 7 8.72 -3.07 16.38
CA GLY A 7 7.62 -3.10 15.41
C GLY A 7 8.00 -3.83 14.11
N ILE A 8 8.83 -4.87 14.22
CA ILE A 8 9.46 -5.55 13.07
C ILE A 8 8.45 -6.23 12.14
N CYS A 9 7.27 -6.62 12.60
CA CYS A 9 6.22 -7.24 11.77
C CYS A 9 5.40 -6.23 10.95
N GLY A 10 5.61 -4.92 11.15
CA GLY A 10 5.10 -3.91 10.23
C GLY A 10 5.77 -4.02 8.86
N THR A 11 5.03 -3.82 7.75
CA THR A 11 5.53 -4.02 6.38
C THR A 11 6.79 -3.23 6.07
N PHE A 12 6.84 -1.96 6.49
CA PHE A 12 8.02 -1.10 6.33
C PHE A 12 9.21 -1.59 7.18
N MET A 13 8.99 -1.82 8.48
CA MET A 13 10.07 -2.24 9.40
C MET A 13 10.59 -3.64 9.07
N GLY A 14 9.72 -4.55 8.67
CA GLY A 14 10.12 -5.88 8.19
C GLY A 14 10.94 -5.83 6.90
N GLY A 15 10.58 -4.93 5.98
CA GLY A 15 11.40 -4.68 4.79
C GLY A 15 12.78 -4.12 5.13
N LEU A 16 12.89 -3.23 6.13
CA LEU A 16 14.19 -2.75 6.62
C LEU A 16 15.02 -3.87 7.26
N ALA A 17 14.37 -4.82 7.94
CA ALA A 17 15.06 -5.98 8.50
C ALA A 17 15.76 -6.82 7.40
N LEU A 18 15.07 -7.01 6.25
CA LEU A 18 15.66 -7.68 5.10
C LEU A 18 16.84 -6.91 4.53
N LEU A 19 16.71 -5.59 4.36
CA LEU A 19 17.79 -4.73 3.85
C LEU A 19 19.01 -4.72 4.79
N ALA A 20 18.77 -4.64 6.10
CA ALA A 20 19.84 -4.67 7.11
C ALA A 20 20.60 -5.99 7.07
N ARG A 21 19.87 -7.11 6.95
CA ARG A 21 20.49 -8.43 6.77
C ARG A 21 21.28 -8.52 5.47
N ASP A 22 20.75 -8.02 4.35
CA ASP A 22 21.44 -8.01 3.05
C ASP A 22 22.73 -7.15 3.08
N LEU A 23 22.79 -6.16 3.97
CA LEU A 23 23.99 -5.38 4.26
C LEU A 23 24.97 -6.11 5.21
N GLY A 24 24.67 -7.33 5.65
CA GLY A 24 25.52 -8.15 6.50
C GLY A 24 25.39 -7.86 8.00
N HIS A 25 24.30 -7.22 8.45
CA HIS A 25 24.01 -7.02 9.88
C HIS A 25 23.34 -8.23 10.50
N ALA A 26 23.62 -8.52 11.75
CA ALA A 26 22.80 -9.41 12.57
C ALA A 26 21.51 -8.67 12.95
N VAL A 27 20.34 -9.25 12.65
CA VAL A 27 19.05 -8.60 12.86
C VAL A 27 18.19 -9.42 13.81
N THR A 28 17.61 -8.74 14.79
CA THR A 28 16.57 -9.27 15.67
C THR A 28 15.44 -8.25 15.76
N GLY A 29 14.27 -8.62 16.26
CA GLY A 29 13.24 -7.62 16.47
C GLY A 29 12.09 -8.09 17.33
N SER A 30 11.34 -7.11 17.81
CA SER A 30 10.17 -7.29 18.69
C SER A 30 8.93 -6.70 18.06
N ASP A 31 7.78 -7.37 18.28
CA ASP A 31 6.47 -6.85 17.89
C ASP A 31 5.40 -7.29 18.88
N ALA A 32 4.33 -6.51 19.01
CA ALA A 32 3.19 -6.84 19.87
C ALA A 32 2.53 -8.17 19.50
N ARG A 33 2.50 -8.48 18.18
CA ARG A 33 1.95 -9.71 17.63
C ARG A 33 2.78 -10.17 16.41
N ILE A 34 3.08 -11.45 16.38
CA ILE A 34 3.82 -12.08 15.29
C ILE A 34 2.83 -12.88 14.43
N TYR A 35 2.56 -12.42 13.21
CA TYR A 35 1.60 -13.06 12.30
C TYR A 35 2.00 -12.95 10.81
N PRO A 36 1.58 -13.91 9.97
CA PRO A 36 1.80 -13.86 8.53
C PRO A 36 1.14 -12.64 7.87
N PRO A 37 1.66 -12.16 6.72
CA PRO A 37 2.75 -12.77 5.92
C PRO A 37 4.17 -12.33 6.36
N MET A 38 4.29 -11.25 7.16
CA MET A 38 5.60 -10.69 7.52
C MET A 38 6.42 -11.62 8.41
N SER A 39 5.80 -12.24 9.41
CA SER A 39 6.50 -13.20 10.28
C SER A 39 7.12 -14.34 9.47
N THR A 40 6.33 -14.97 8.61
CA THR A 40 6.80 -16.07 7.73
C THR A 40 7.95 -15.62 6.84
N GLN A 41 7.86 -14.42 6.26
CA GLN A 41 8.92 -13.87 5.43
C GLN A 41 10.22 -13.67 6.23
N LEU A 42 10.13 -13.07 7.41
CA LEU A 42 11.30 -12.76 8.25
C LEU A 42 11.96 -14.02 8.80
N GLU A 43 11.16 -14.98 9.30
CA GLU A 43 11.65 -16.26 9.82
C GLU A 43 12.32 -17.10 8.73
N SER A 44 11.76 -17.16 7.52
CA SER A 44 12.36 -17.84 6.38
C SER A 44 13.73 -17.27 5.98
N GLN A 45 13.99 -16.04 6.39
CA GLN A 45 15.26 -15.34 6.18
C GLN A 45 16.20 -15.41 7.39
N GLY A 46 15.87 -16.22 8.40
CA GLY A 46 16.69 -16.44 9.58
C GLY A 46 16.68 -15.29 10.60
N ILE A 47 15.71 -14.37 10.50
CA ILE A 47 15.55 -13.24 11.44
C ILE A 47 14.78 -13.71 12.66
N ARG A 48 15.36 -13.51 13.84
CA ARG A 48 14.74 -13.91 15.11
C ARG A 48 13.71 -12.88 15.56
N LEU A 49 12.45 -13.32 15.70
CA LEU A 49 11.33 -12.52 16.18
C LEU A 49 11.04 -12.81 17.67
N ARG A 50 10.66 -11.77 18.41
CA ARG A 50 10.25 -11.84 19.81
C ARG A 50 8.89 -11.17 19.98
N GLU A 51 7.93 -11.90 20.55
CA GLU A 51 6.60 -11.36 20.79
C GLU A 51 6.57 -10.53 22.07
N GLY A 52 5.86 -9.38 22.03
CA GLY A 52 5.83 -8.41 23.10
C GLY A 52 6.96 -7.39 23.03
N TYR A 53 7.02 -6.53 24.05
CA TYR A 53 8.02 -5.45 24.18
C TYR A 53 8.66 -5.47 25.56
N GLU A 54 9.37 -6.54 25.88
CA GLU A 54 10.03 -6.72 27.16
C GLU A 54 11.48 -6.22 27.12
N PRO A 55 11.98 -5.53 28.17
CA PRO A 55 13.39 -5.08 28.25
C PRO A 55 14.42 -6.19 28.01
N ALA A 56 14.12 -7.43 28.41
CA ALA A 56 14.95 -8.60 28.16
C ALA A 56 15.19 -8.90 26.67
N HIS A 57 14.37 -8.33 25.77
CA HIS A 57 14.57 -8.44 24.33
C HIS A 57 15.80 -7.71 23.82
N LEU A 58 16.38 -6.81 24.61
CA LEU A 58 17.66 -6.12 24.29
C LEU A 58 18.90 -6.97 24.63
N GLU A 59 18.71 -8.23 25.04
CA GLU A 59 19.82 -9.16 25.28
C GLU A 59 19.93 -10.19 24.12
N PRO A 60 21.14 -10.35 23.51
CA PRO A 60 22.36 -9.57 23.75
C PRO A 60 22.22 -8.10 23.34
N ARG A 61 22.94 -7.21 24.02
CA ARG A 61 22.87 -5.75 23.80
C ARG A 61 23.06 -5.42 22.31
N PRO A 62 22.11 -4.74 21.63
CA PRO A 62 22.25 -4.33 20.25
C PRO A 62 23.19 -3.13 20.12
N ASP A 63 23.85 -3.03 18.96
CA ASP A 63 24.65 -1.85 18.59
C ASP A 63 23.76 -0.67 18.21
N LEU A 64 22.57 -0.95 17.66
CA LEU A 64 21.60 0.05 17.20
C LEU A 64 20.17 -0.49 17.34
N VAL A 65 19.25 0.39 17.75
CA VAL A 65 17.82 0.10 17.78
C VAL A 65 17.08 0.91 16.72
N LEU A 66 16.32 0.25 15.84
CA LEU A 66 15.41 0.92 14.91
C LEU A 66 14.00 0.96 15.52
N VAL A 67 13.44 2.16 15.63
CA VAL A 67 12.11 2.37 16.25
C VAL A 67 11.07 2.61 15.18
N GLY A 68 10.03 1.76 15.15
CA GLY A 68 8.87 1.91 14.26
C GLY A 68 7.94 3.04 14.71
N ASN A 69 7.22 3.64 13.78
CA ASN A 69 6.35 4.80 14.05
C ASN A 69 5.12 4.50 14.92
N ALA A 70 4.71 3.24 15.03
CA ALA A 70 3.60 2.83 15.90
C ALA A 70 3.97 2.80 17.39
N LEU A 71 5.26 2.92 17.72
CA LEU A 71 5.77 2.90 19.09
C LEU A 71 5.75 4.29 19.71
N ALA A 72 5.38 4.37 20.97
CA ALA A 72 5.28 5.63 21.73
C ALA A 72 5.97 5.52 23.08
N ARG A 73 6.16 6.67 23.75
CA ARG A 73 6.59 6.71 25.17
C ARG A 73 5.59 5.93 26.04
N GLY A 74 6.10 5.29 27.06
CA GLY A 74 5.36 4.35 27.91
C GLY A 74 5.40 2.91 27.44
N ASN A 75 5.93 2.61 26.24
CA ASN A 75 6.23 1.24 25.83
C ASN A 75 7.45 0.73 26.61
N PRO A 76 7.38 -0.42 27.31
CA PRO A 76 8.46 -0.88 28.21
C PRO A 76 9.82 -1.02 27.52
N LEU A 77 9.83 -1.46 26.23
CA LEU A 77 11.05 -1.66 25.49
C LEU A 77 11.63 -0.32 24.99
N VAL A 78 10.77 0.65 24.63
CA VAL A 78 11.20 2.02 24.30
C VAL A 78 11.82 2.69 25.52
N GLU A 79 11.18 2.59 26.69
CA GLU A 79 11.73 3.17 27.93
C GLU A 79 13.08 2.53 28.27
N ALA A 80 13.21 1.20 28.16
CA ALA A 80 14.49 0.52 28.41
C ALA A 80 15.60 0.95 27.44
N VAL A 81 15.29 1.23 26.18
CA VAL A 81 16.26 1.78 25.21
C VAL A 81 16.76 3.15 25.66
N LEU A 82 15.85 4.01 26.11
CA LEU A 82 16.19 5.37 26.59
C LEU A 82 16.97 5.33 27.91
N ASP A 83 16.53 4.55 28.89
CA ASP A 83 17.15 4.44 30.20
C ASP A 83 18.57 3.87 30.14
N GLN A 84 18.81 2.92 29.25
CA GLN A 84 20.14 2.33 29.04
C GLN A 84 21.05 3.16 28.13
N GLY A 85 20.56 4.27 27.58
CA GLY A 85 21.31 5.11 26.64
C GLY A 85 21.77 4.34 25.39
N LEU A 86 20.93 3.41 24.89
CA LEU A 86 21.23 2.68 23.66
C LEU A 86 21.15 3.60 22.45
N PRO A 87 22.06 3.46 21.45
CA PRO A 87 21.90 4.16 20.18
C PRO A 87 20.58 3.75 19.51
N TYR A 88 19.78 4.74 19.11
CA TYR A 88 18.54 4.48 18.39
C TYR A 88 18.30 5.49 17.27
N THR A 89 17.56 5.08 16.26
CA THR A 89 17.12 5.92 15.15
C THR A 89 15.78 5.44 14.59
N SER A 90 15.18 6.21 13.70
CA SER A 90 13.99 5.78 12.97
C SER A 90 14.32 4.91 11.77
N GLY A 91 13.36 4.08 11.33
CA GLY A 91 13.55 3.28 10.12
C GLY A 91 13.78 4.14 8.88
N ALA A 92 13.07 5.27 8.73
CA ALA A 92 13.22 6.15 7.57
C ALA A 92 14.59 6.85 7.52
N GLN A 93 15.08 7.29 8.66
CA GLN A 93 16.41 7.88 8.75
C GLN A 93 17.50 6.84 8.46
N TRP A 94 17.40 5.64 9.06
CA TRP A 94 18.34 4.56 8.80
C TRP A 94 18.39 4.19 7.30
N LEU A 95 17.23 4.08 6.64
CA LEU A 95 17.17 3.85 5.19
C LEU A 95 17.91 4.93 4.41
N ALA A 96 17.67 6.20 4.76
CA ALA A 96 18.29 7.35 4.12
C ALA A 96 19.81 7.41 4.31
N GLU A 97 20.33 6.92 5.43
CA GLU A 97 21.75 6.98 5.77
C GLU A 97 22.56 5.76 5.32
N HIS A 98 21.94 4.58 5.27
CA HIS A 98 22.65 3.32 5.03
C HIS A 98 22.35 2.64 3.70
N VAL A 99 21.20 2.93 3.08
CA VAL A 99 20.78 2.26 1.85
C VAL A 99 20.72 3.20 0.65
N LEU A 100 20.19 4.41 0.82
CA LEU A 100 19.95 5.34 -0.29
C LEU A 100 21.19 6.16 -0.75
N PRO A 101 22.26 6.36 0.03
CA PRO A 101 23.39 7.16 -0.42
C PRO A 101 24.02 6.62 -1.71
N GLY A 102 24.26 7.53 -2.67
CA GLY A 102 24.79 7.17 -3.99
C GLY A 102 23.83 6.46 -4.93
N ARG A 103 22.58 6.26 -4.52
CA ARG A 103 21.54 5.64 -5.36
C ARG A 103 20.64 6.67 -6.03
N TRP A 104 20.13 6.30 -7.18
CA TRP A 104 19.02 6.99 -7.81
C TRP A 104 17.72 6.49 -7.18
N THR A 105 17.24 7.21 -6.19
CA THR A 105 16.00 6.88 -5.51
C THR A 105 14.80 7.31 -6.35
N LEU A 106 13.88 6.36 -6.61
CA LEU A 106 12.58 6.58 -7.22
C LEU A 106 11.52 6.36 -6.13
N ALA A 107 10.86 7.43 -5.71
CA ALA A 107 9.88 7.39 -4.63
C ALA A 107 8.45 7.51 -5.16
N VAL A 108 7.53 6.74 -4.60
CA VAL A 108 6.12 6.78 -4.98
C VAL A 108 5.28 7.20 -3.79
N ALA A 109 4.77 8.42 -3.82
CA ALA A 109 3.91 9.01 -2.80
C ALA A 109 2.45 9.12 -3.28
N GLY A 110 1.53 9.21 -2.34
CA GLY A 110 0.09 9.36 -2.58
C GLY A 110 -0.73 8.69 -1.50
N THR A 111 -1.98 9.05 -1.36
CA THR A 111 -2.88 8.39 -0.40
C THR A 111 -3.17 6.95 -0.84
N HIS A 112 -3.39 6.73 -2.15
CA HIS A 112 -3.73 5.43 -2.73
C HIS A 112 -2.77 5.02 -3.84
N GLY A 113 -2.64 3.70 -4.07
CA GLY A 113 -1.88 3.14 -5.18
C GLY A 113 -0.37 3.12 -5.01
N LYS A 114 0.20 3.64 -3.91
CA LYS A 114 1.65 3.68 -3.63
C LYS A 114 2.33 2.33 -3.85
N THR A 115 1.87 1.31 -3.14
CA THR A 115 2.46 -0.05 -3.17
C THR A 115 2.45 -0.65 -4.56
N THR A 116 1.29 -0.60 -5.24
CA THR A 116 1.12 -1.16 -6.58
C THR A 116 2.00 -0.43 -7.60
N THR A 117 2.01 0.90 -7.57
CA THR A 117 2.85 1.71 -8.48
C THR A 117 4.34 1.47 -8.25
N ALA A 118 4.78 1.41 -6.97
CA ALA A 118 6.18 1.13 -6.63
C ALA A 118 6.58 -0.30 -7.07
N ALA A 119 5.69 -1.28 -6.88
CA ALA A 119 5.92 -2.64 -7.34
C ALA A 119 6.00 -2.76 -8.87
N MET A 120 5.10 -2.07 -9.60
CA MET A 120 5.15 -1.97 -11.07
C MET A 120 6.47 -1.33 -11.54
N LEU A 121 6.88 -0.24 -10.91
CA LEU A 121 8.13 0.46 -11.24
C LEU A 121 9.34 -0.43 -10.99
N ALA A 122 9.42 -1.10 -9.85
CA ALA A 122 10.49 -2.05 -9.56
C ALA A 122 10.53 -3.20 -10.59
N TRP A 123 9.35 -3.72 -10.98
CA TRP A 123 9.25 -4.77 -11.99
C TRP A 123 9.69 -4.31 -13.39
N ILE A 124 9.30 -3.11 -13.81
CA ILE A 124 9.76 -2.52 -15.07
C ILE A 124 11.30 -2.42 -15.10
N LEU A 125 11.90 -1.90 -14.03
CA LEU A 125 13.36 -1.78 -13.93
C LEU A 125 14.04 -3.16 -13.91
N GLU A 126 13.44 -4.16 -13.26
CA GLU A 126 13.93 -5.53 -13.25
C GLU A 126 13.94 -6.14 -14.67
N GLN A 127 12.83 -6.00 -15.40
CA GLN A 127 12.71 -6.51 -16.77
C GLN A 127 13.62 -5.77 -17.77
N ALA A 128 13.99 -4.53 -17.46
CA ALA A 128 15.01 -3.79 -18.20
C ALA A 128 16.45 -4.21 -17.85
N GLY A 129 16.64 -5.21 -16.97
CA GLY A 129 17.96 -5.71 -16.57
C GLY A 129 18.69 -4.85 -15.54
N LEU A 130 18.03 -3.82 -15.00
CA LEU A 130 18.64 -2.85 -14.08
C LEU A 130 18.74 -3.35 -12.63
N LYS A 131 18.04 -4.46 -12.29
CA LYS A 131 18.09 -5.15 -10.97
C LYS A 131 17.99 -4.19 -9.78
N PRO A 132 16.91 -3.37 -9.70
CA PRO A 132 16.79 -2.34 -8.68
C PRO A 132 16.75 -2.91 -7.27
N GLY A 133 17.20 -2.13 -6.29
CA GLY A 133 16.76 -2.29 -4.91
C GLY A 133 15.33 -1.77 -4.77
N PHE A 134 14.61 -2.25 -3.76
CA PHE A 134 13.28 -1.72 -3.46
C PHE A 134 12.88 -1.96 -2.01
N LEU A 135 11.94 -1.13 -1.55
CA LEU A 135 11.21 -1.28 -0.28
C LEU A 135 9.76 -0.85 -0.53
N VAL A 136 8.84 -1.80 -0.47
CA VAL A 136 7.41 -1.59 -0.73
C VAL A 136 6.55 -2.11 0.43
N GLY A 137 5.39 -1.54 0.63
CA GLY A 137 4.47 -1.84 1.74
C GLY A 137 3.66 -3.12 1.58
N GLY A 138 4.09 -4.05 0.76
CA GLY A 138 3.45 -5.34 0.52
C GLY A 138 4.42 -6.32 -0.11
N VAL A 139 3.96 -7.50 -0.46
CA VAL A 139 4.78 -8.53 -1.12
C VAL A 139 4.35 -8.63 -2.58
N PRO A 140 5.10 -8.02 -3.55
CA PRO A 140 4.82 -8.20 -4.96
C PRO A 140 5.06 -9.67 -5.35
N GLU A 141 4.11 -10.28 -6.04
CA GLU A 141 4.19 -11.71 -6.37
C GLU A 141 5.37 -12.05 -7.28
N ASN A 142 5.75 -11.13 -8.17
CA ASN A 142 6.90 -11.28 -9.05
C ASN A 142 8.23 -11.40 -8.32
N PHE A 143 8.32 -10.87 -7.09
CA PHE A 143 9.56 -10.87 -6.30
C PHE A 143 9.51 -11.80 -5.09
N GLY A 144 8.33 -12.07 -4.53
CA GLY A 144 8.13 -12.90 -3.35
C GLY A 144 8.62 -12.28 -2.04
N VAL A 145 9.17 -11.06 -2.06
CA VAL A 145 9.68 -10.31 -0.91
C VAL A 145 9.25 -8.86 -0.97
N SER A 146 9.12 -8.21 0.20
CA SER A 146 8.73 -6.79 0.30
C SER A 146 9.89 -5.83 0.12
N ALA A 147 11.13 -6.30 0.24
CA ALA A 147 12.34 -5.50 0.10
C ALA A 147 13.51 -6.32 -0.41
N ARG A 148 14.42 -5.66 -1.11
CA ARG A 148 15.66 -6.22 -1.65
C ARG A 148 16.68 -5.10 -1.82
N LEU A 149 17.93 -5.33 -1.47
CA LEU A 149 19.01 -4.35 -1.65
C LEU A 149 19.28 -4.06 -3.13
N GLY A 150 19.15 -5.05 -4.02
CA GLY A 150 19.37 -4.93 -5.44
C GLY A 150 20.77 -4.50 -5.82
N ARG A 151 20.95 -4.06 -7.07
CA ARG A 151 22.21 -3.47 -7.57
C ARG A 151 22.05 -1.97 -7.74
N ALA A 152 23.12 -1.21 -7.43
CA ALA A 152 23.18 0.21 -7.73
C ALA A 152 23.06 0.44 -9.26
N PRO A 153 22.58 1.61 -9.73
CA PRO A 153 22.25 2.78 -8.91
C PRO A 153 20.80 2.86 -8.44
N TYR A 154 19.87 2.07 -8.95
CA TYR A 154 18.42 2.30 -8.77
C TYR A 154 17.86 1.71 -7.47
N PHE A 155 17.01 2.50 -6.78
CA PHE A 155 16.26 2.06 -5.63
C PHE A 155 14.85 2.61 -5.66
N VAL A 156 13.84 1.73 -5.64
CA VAL A 156 12.42 2.11 -5.61
C VAL A 156 11.92 2.06 -4.16
N VAL A 157 11.30 3.14 -3.69
CA VAL A 157 10.75 3.20 -2.34
C VAL A 157 9.29 3.67 -2.36
N GLU A 158 8.45 2.96 -1.62
CA GLU A 158 7.12 3.46 -1.28
C GLU A 158 7.27 4.61 -0.29
N ALA A 159 6.80 5.79 -0.68
CA ALA A 159 6.98 7.03 0.05
C ALA A 159 5.71 7.35 0.85
N ASP A 160 5.68 6.82 2.06
CA ASP A 160 4.55 6.91 2.97
C ASP A 160 4.52 8.26 3.71
N GLU A 161 3.33 8.86 3.81
CA GLU A 161 3.07 10.13 4.48
C GLU A 161 2.99 10.02 6.01
N TYR A 162 2.95 8.82 6.59
CA TYR A 162 2.96 8.62 8.03
C TYR A 162 4.18 9.27 8.70
N ASP A 163 4.01 9.69 9.95
CA ASP A 163 5.11 10.19 10.77
C ASP A 163 6.21 9.13 10.96
N THR A 164 7.42 9.61 11.22
CA THR A 164 8.63 8.80 11.18
C THR A 164 8.81 7.94 12.42
N ALA A 165 8.65 8.53 13.62
CA ALA A 165 8.79 7.88 14.92
C ALA A 165 8.19 8.77 16.03
N PHE A 166 8.17 8.28 17.29
CA PHE A 166 7.68 9.08 18.41
C PHE A 166 8.48 10.37 18.64
N PHE A 167 9.75 10.38 18.28
CA PHE A 167 10.67 11.51 18.42
C PHE A 167 10.86 12.34 17.14
N ASP A 168 10.33 11.89 15.99
CA ASP A 168 10.35 12.62 14.71
C ASP A 168 8.97 12.58 14.06
N LYS A 169 8.27 13.71 14.06
CA LYS A 169 6.90 13.85 13.55
C LYS A 169 6.83 14.29 12.08
N ARG A 170 7.97 14.40 11.37
CA ARG A 170 7.96 14.58 9.93
C ARG A 170 7.53 13.28 9.25
N SER A 171 6.89 13.40 8.09
CA SER A 171 6.53 12.22 7.28
C SER A 171 7.79 11.48 6.82
N LYS A 172 7.72 10.14 6.77
CA LYS A 172 8.85 9.26 6.39
C LYS A 172 9.50 9.65 5.07
N PHE A 173 8.71 10.04 4.09
CA PHE A 173 9.20 10.35 2.75
C PHE A 173 10.15 11.56 2.70
N VAL A 174 10.12 12.49 3.67
CA VAL A 174 11.02 13.64 3.73
C VAL A 174 12.50 13.23 3.86
N HIS A 175 12.74 12.03 4.43
CA HIS A 175 14.08 11.48 4.57
C HIS A 175 14.67 10.96 3.26
N TYR A 176 13.86 10.57 2.26
CA TYR A 176 14.32 9.77 1.11
C TYR A 176 15.04 10.56 0.02
N ARG A 177 14.82 11.88 -0.09
CA ARG A 177 15.47 12.78 -1.06
C ARG A 177 15.55 12.18 -2.47
N PRO A 178 14.42 11.80 -3.08
CA PRO A 178 14.42 11.06 -4.33
C PRO A 178 14.85 11.94 -5.50
N ARG A 179 15.47 11.33 -6.50
CA ARG A 179 15.72 11.97 -7.80
C ARG A 179 14.49 11.90 -8.72
N THR A 180 13.66 10.87 -8.58
CA THR A 180 12.37 10.75 -9.26
C THR A 180 11.29 10.58 -8.21
N ALA A 181 10.26 11.41 -8.22
CA ALA A 181 9.13 11.29 -7.30
C ALA A 181 7.81 11.22 -8.07
N VAL A 182 7.02 10.19 -7.78
CA VAL A 182 5.63 10.07 -8.22
C VAL A 182 4.72 10.63 -7.15
N LEU A 183 3.81 11.53 -7.53
CA LEU A 183 2.72 12.04 -6.70
C LEU A 183 1.40 11.53 -7.31
N ASN A 184 0.89 10.42 -6.75
CA ASN A 184 -0.24 9.69 -7.34
C ASN A 184 -1.58 10.38 -7.12
N ASN A 185 -1.86 10.72 -5.87
CA ASN A 185 -3.08 11.40 -5.41
C ASN A 185 -2.89 11.89 -3.99
N LEU A 186 -3.75 12.83 -3.55
CA LEU A 186 -3.71 13.35 -2.20
C LEU A 186 -5.12 13.59 -1.68
N GLU A 187 -5.53 12.78 -0.71
CA GLU A 187 -6.80 12.89 0.01
C GLU A 187 -6.56 12.93 1.52
N TYR A 188 -7.61 13.26 2.27
CA TYR A 188 -7.54 13.24 3.73
C TYR A 188 -7.64 11.79 4.24
N ASP A 189 -6.57 11.31 4.83
CA ASP A 189 -6.49 10.04 5.55
C ASP A 189 -5.60 10.21 6.79
N HIS A 190 -5.40 9.15 7.58
CA HIS A 190 -4.55 9.16 8.77
C HIS A 190 -4.97 10.24 9.80
N ALA A 191 -6.29 10.32 10.07
CA ALA A 191 -6.87 11.29 11.00
C ALA A 191 -6.35 11.15 12.45
N ASP A 192 -5.68 10.07 12.78
CA ASP A 192 -5.00 9.82 14.04
C ASP A 192 -3.71 10.65 14.21
N ILE A 193 -3.09 11.08 13.12
CA ILE A 193 -1.84 11.88 13.14
C ILE A 193 -1.97 13.23 12.43
N PHE A 194 -2.92 13.39 11.52
CA PHE A 194 -3.16 14.65 10.82
C PHE A 194 -4.51 15.25 11.20
N PRO A 195 -4.56 16.50 11.70
CA PRO A 195 -5.80 17.15 12.07
C PRO A 195 -6.68 17.49 10.86
N ASP A 196 -6.08 17.75 9.71
CA ASP A 196 -6.75 18.17 8.49
C ASP A 196 -5.93 17.88 7.21
N LEU A 197 -6.57 18.08 6.06
CA LEU A 197 -5.93 17.95 4.76
C LEU A 197 -4.77 18.93 4.53
N ALA A 198 -4.84 20.12 5.14
CA ALA A 198 -3.78 21.13 5.00
C ALA A 198 -2.47 20.67 5.68
N ALA A 199 -2.58 19.90 6.78
CA ALA A 199 -1.43 19.28 7.42
C ALA A 199 -0.74 18.26 6.50
N ILE A 200 -1.51 17.43 5.79
CA ILE A 200 -0.98 16.47 4.81
C ILE A 200 -0.34 17.20 3.63
N LYS A 201 -1.00 18.24 3.06
CA LYS A 201 -0.45 19.07 1.98
C LYS A 201 0.90 19.67 2.35
N ARG A 202 1.08 20.13 3.60
CA ARG A 202 2.38 20.62 4.09
C ARG A 202 3.46 19.55 4.04
N GLN A 203 3.15 18.32 4.44
CA GLN A 203 4.12 17.22 4.36
C GLN A 203 4.49 16.91 2.91
N PHE A 204 3.51 16.85 2.00
CA PHE A 204 3.78 16.68 0.57
C PHE A 204 4.63 17.81 0.01
N HIS A 205 4.40 19.08 0.43
CA HIS A 205 5.25 20.18 0.03
C HIS A 205 6.67 20.06 0.60
N HIS A 206 6.84 19.58 1.84
CA HIS A 206 8.17 19.25 2.37
C HIS A 206 8.86 18.16 1.54
N PHE A 207 8.13 17.14 1.10
CA PHE A 207 8.65 16.12 0.21
C PHE A 207 9.08 16.69 -1.16
N VAL A 208 8.25 17.49 -1.81
CA VAL A 208 8.57 18.17 -3.08
C VAL A 208 9.87 18.97 -2.98
N ARG A 209 10.11 19.65 -1.87
CA ARG A 209 11.34 20.42 -1.62
C ARG A 209 12.61 19.56 -1.56
N THR A 210 12.49 18.26 -1.30
CA THR A 210 13.65 17.35 -1.23
C THR A 210 14.08 16.82 -2.58
N VAL A 211 13.28 17.02 -3.63
CA VAL A 211 13.58 16.55 -4.98
C VAL A 211 14.49 17.57 -5.68
N PRO A 212 15.66 17.17 -6.20
CA PRO A 212 16.63 18.10 -6.78
C PRO A 212 16.15 18.67 -8.12
N GLY A 213 16.69 19.82 -8.53
CA GLY A 213 16.34 20.49 -9.79
C GLY A 213 16.67 19.69 -11.06
N ASN A 214 17.57 18.72 -10.98
CA ASN A 214 17.87 17.78 -12.05
C ASN A 214 17.10 16.44 -11.92
N GLY A 215 16.11 16.40 -11.04
CA GLY A 215 15.18 15.29 -10.85
C GLY A 215 13.92 15.42 -11.71
N LEU A 216 12.90 14.63 -11.36
CA LEU A 216 11.58 14.69 -12.00
C LEU A 216 10.46 14.45 -10.97
N LEU A 217 9.40 15.26 -11.07
CA LEU A 217 8.11 15.01 -10.44
C LEU A 217 7.15 14.44 -11.49
N VAL A 218 6.60 13.26 -11.25
CA VAL A 218 5.53 12.65 -12.06
C VAL A 218 4.24 12.81 -11.29
N VAL A 219 3.31 13.65 -11.78
CA VAL A 219 2.19 14.15 -10.99
C VAL A 219 0.86 13.90 -11.67
N ASN A 220 -0.12 13.41 -10.91
CA ASN A 220 -1.49 13.27 -11.38
C ASN A 220 -2.13 14.65 -11.66
N ALA A 221 -2.44 14.91 -12.91
CA ALA A 221 -2.99 16.18 -13.34
C ALA A 221 -4.44 16.43 -12.87
N ARG A 222 -5.16 15.35 -12.51
CA ARG A 222 -6.55 15.46 -12.06
C ARG A 222 -6.69 15.76 -10.57
N ASP A 223 -5.62 15.64 -9.82
CA ASP A 223 -5.62 15.87 -8.38
C ASP A 223 -5.38 17.34 -8.04
N LYS A 224 -6.46 17.99 -7.61
CA LYS A 224 -6.43 19.43 -7.24
C LYS A 224 -5.56 19.69 -6.01
N ASN A 225 -5.50 18.75 -5.07
CA ASN A 225 -4.71 18.90 -3.86
C ASN A 225 -3.21 18.86 -4.17
N LEU A 226 -2.80 18.02 -5.12
CA LEU A 226 -1.41 18.02 -5.63
C LEU A 226 -1.09 19.29 -6.40
N ALA A 227 -2.03 19.83 -7.20
CA ALA A 227 -1.83 21.11 -7.87
C ALA A 227 -1.56 22.23 -6.84
N GLU A 228 -2.37 22.32 -5.79
CA GLU A 228 -2.18 23.30 -4.71
C GLU A 228 -0.84 23.10 -3.95
N VAL A 229 -0.38 21.86 -3.79
CA VAL A 229 0.95 21.58 -3.22
C VAL A 229 2.06 22.15 -4.09
N LEU A 230 1.97 21.99 -5.42
CA LEU A 230 2.97 22.50 -6.36
C LEU A 230 2.95 24.03 -6.50
N GLU A 231 1.80 24.67 -6.32
CA GLU A 231 1.65 26.15 -6.29
C GLU A 231 2.40 26.78 -5.12
N GLN A 232 2.59 26.05 -4.00
CA GLN A 232 3.39 26.53 -2.87
C GLN A 232 4.88 26.66 -3.20
N GLY A 233 5.32 26.13 -4.33
CA GLY A 233 6.68 26.17 -4.84
C GLY A 233 7.18 24.81 -5.33
N ARG A 234 7.87 24.85 -6.46
CA ARG A 234 8.54 23.69 -7.04
C ARG A 234 9.84 24.12 -7.72
N TRP A 235 10.82 23.29 -7.70
CA TRP A 235 12.17 23.57 -8.23
C TRP A 235 12.63 22.50 -9.21
N THR A 236 11.78 21.48 -9.42
CA THR A 236 12.05 20.28 -10.21
C THR A 236 11.14 20.25 -11.42
N PRO A 237 11.58 19.81 -12.60
CA PRO A 237 10.71 19.55 -13.74
C PRO A 237 9.53 18.63 -13.40
N VAL A 238 8.38 18.89 -14.04
CA VAL A 238 7.14 18.12 -13.83
C VAL A 238 6.69 17.49 -15.13
N GLU A 239 6.43 16.19 -15.09
CA GLU A 239 5.64 15.49 -16.11
C GLU A 239 4.28 15.11 -15.51
N LEU A 240 3.22 15.46 -16.23
CA LEU A 240 1.85 15.16 -15.79
C LEU A 240 1.41 13.79 -16.33
N PHE A 241 0.62 13.05 -15.55
CA PHE A 241 -0.14 11.91 -16.04
C PHE A 241 -1.64 12.08 -15.79
N ASP A 242 -2.47 11.30 -16.48
CA ASP A 242 -3.92 11.50 -16.62
C ASP A 242 -4.23 12.87 -17.26
N ALA A 243 -3.43 13.28 -18.26
CA ALA A 243 -3.55 14.54 -18.98
C ALA A 243 -3.17 14.38 -20.45
N LYS A 244 -3.81 15.14 -21.33
CA LYS A 244 -3.47 15.17 -22.77
C LYS A 244 -2.08 15.75 -23.02
N SER A 245 -1.73 16.81 -22.30
CA SER A 245 -0.36 17.35 -22.29
C SER A 245 0.47 16.59 -21.25
N GLY A 246 1.10 15.50 -21.67
CA GLY A 246 1.82 14.57 -20.80
C GLY A 246 1.39 13.12 -21.05
N TRP A 247 1.39 12.32 -20.00
CA TRP A 247 1.03 10.90 -20.09
C TRP A 247 -0.48 10.71 -19.96
N SER A 248 -1.06 9.98 -20.92
CA SER A 248 -2.47 9.59 -20.88
C SER A 248 -2.65 8.13 -21.28
N ALA A 249 -3.81 7.56 -21.02
CA ALA A 249 -4.16 6.22 -21.44
C ALA A 249 -5.59 6.15 -21.98
N GLU A 250 -5.76 5.36 -23.03
CA GLU A 250 -7.05 5.02 -23.62
C GLU A 250 -7.35 3.54 -23.35
N PRO A 251 -8.42 3.20 -22.58
CA PRO A 251 -8.79 1.83 -22.38
C PRO A 251 -9.25 1.19 -23.68
N LEU A 252 -8.73 0.01 -23.99
CA LEU A 252 -9.12 -0.83 -25.14
C LEU A 252 -10.03 -1.99 -24.71
N ALA A 253 -10.21 -2.18 -23.40
CA ALA A 253 -11.15 -3.11 -22.80
C ALA A 253 -11.91 -2.40 -21.66
N PRO A 254 -13.20 -2.74 -21.40
CA PRO A 254 -14.03 -2.06 -20.40
C PRO A 254 -13.43 -2.07 -18.99
N ASP A 255 -12.72 -3.14 -18.64
CA ASP A 255 -12.09 -3.34 -17.34
C ASP A 255 -10.64 -2.81 -17.27
N ALA A 256 -10.18 -2.11 -18.33
CA ALA A 256 -8.79 -1.64 -18.49
C ALA A 256 -7.72 -2.76 -18.42
N GLY A 257 -8.08 -4.01 -18.69
CA GLY A 257 -7.13 -5.13 -18.88
C GLY A 257 -6.29 -4.96 -20.15
N ARG A 258 -6.69 -4.08 -21.07
CA ARG A 258 -5.92 -3.61 -22.23
C ARG A 258 -6.10 -2.12 -22.39
N PHE A 259 -5.00 -1.40 -22.63
CA PHE A 259 -5.04 0.06 -22.85
C PHE A 259 -3.84 0.53 -23.66
N ARG A 260 -4.03 1.66 -24.36
CA ARG A 260 -2.98 2.37 -25.08
C ARG A 260 -2.36 3.43 -24.20
N VAL A 261 -1.05 3.53 -24.22
CA VAL A 261 -0.25 4.55 -23.52
C VAL A 261 0.12 5.65 -24.52
N LEU A 262 -0.18 6.90 -24.19
CA LEU A 262 0.15 8.07 -24.99
C LEU A 262 1.04 9.04 -24.19
N PHE A 263 1.88 9.79 -24.90
CA PHE A 263 2.61 10.93 -24.39
C PHE A 263 2.45 12.09 -25.37
N ASP A 264 1.90 13.23 -24.89
CA ASP A 264 1.51 14.38 -25.70
C ASP A 264 0.65 13.96 -26.91
N ASP A 265 -0.42 13.21 -26.64
CA ASP A 265 -1.36 12.64 -27.62
C ASP A 265 -0.71 11.72 -28.69
N LYS A 266 0.56 11.31 -28.51
CA LYS A 266 1.24 10.35 -29.42
C LYS A 266 1.33 9.00 -28.75
N GLU A 267 0.89 7.97 -29.49
CA GLU A 267 1.00 6.58 -29.03
C GLU A 267 2.45 6.20 -28.75
N GLN A 268 2.70 5.62 -27.59
CA GLN A 268 4.00 5.13 -27.16
C GLN A 268 4.05 3.60 -27.14
N ALA A 269 2.97 2.98 -26.67
CA ALA A 269 2.86 1.54 -26.48
C ALA A 269 1.44 1.12 -26.15
N GLU A 270 1.21 -0.19 -26.19
CA GLU A 270 0.01 -0.85 -25.65
C GLU A 270 0.40 -1.76 -24.48
N VAL A 271 -0.42 -1.76 -23.43
CA VAL A 271 -0.33 -2.67 -22.28
C VAL A 271 -1.49 -3.65 -22.33
N GLY A 272 -1.20 -4.95 -22.21
CA GLY A 272 -2.17 -6.00 -21.99
C GLY A 272 -1.73 -6.84 -20.78
N TRP A 273 -2.59 -6.99 -19.79
CA TRP A 273 -2.28 -7.65 -18.53
C TRP A 273 -3.52 -8.30 -17.90
N GLU A 274 -3.34 -8.98 -16.77
CA GLU A 274 -4.44 -9.60 -16.02
C GLU A 274 -5.09 -8.65 -15.00
N LEU A 275 -4.43 -7.52 -14.68
CA LEU A 275 -4.97 -6.55 -13.76
C LEU A 275 -6.17 -5.82 -14.36
N ILE A 276 -7.03 -5.31 -13.49
CA ILE A 276 -8.25 -4.60 -13.88
C ILE A 276 -8.37 -3.25 -13.17
N GLY A 277 -9.19 -2.39 -13.75
CA GLY A 277 -9.58 -1.11 -13.18
C GLY A 277 -8.74 0.06 -13.65
N ARG A 278 -9.44 1.19 -13.85
CA ARG A 278 -8.83 2.46 -14.24
C ARG A 278 -7.72 2.89 -13.28
N HIS A 279 -7.87 2.64 -11.98
CA HIS A 279 -6.85 2.98 -10.98
C HIS A 279 -5.51 2.26 -11.25
N ASN A 280 -5.53 0.98 -11.65
CA ASN A 280 -4.32 0.25 -12.02
C ASN A 280 -3.72 0.75 -13.34
N MET A 281 -4.55 1.13 -14.30
CA MET A 281 -4.10 1.78 -15.54
C MET A 281 -3.37 3.10 -15.25
N LEU A 282 -3.88 3.92 -14.31
CA LEU A 282 -3.22 5.16 -13.90
C LEU A 282 -1.92 4.88 -13.11
N ASN A 283 -1.90 3.88 -12.24
CA ASN A 283 -0.69 3.42 -11.56
C ASN A 283 0.39 3.01 -12.57
N ALA A 284 -0.01 2.33 -13.66
CA ALA A 284 0.91 1.96 -14.74
C ALA A 284 1.48 3.16 -15.48
N LEU A 285 0.65 4.18 -15.80
CA LEU A 285 1.13 5.41 -16.43
C LEU A 285 2.20 6.10 -15.57
N ALA A 286 1.94 6.23 -14.28
CA ALA A 286 2.88 6.83 -13.32
C ALA A 286 4.19 6.02 -13.26
N ALA A 287 4.11 4.68 -13.22
CA ALA A 287 5.28 3.80 -13.22
C ALA A 287 6.07 3.88 -14.53
N ILE A 288 5.40 3.93 -15.70
CA ILE A 288 6.03 4.08 -17.01
C ILE A 288 6.76 5.44 -17.11
N ALA A 289 6.12 6.53 -16.69
CA ALA A 289 6.72 7.86 -16.70
C ALA A 289 7.98 7.92 -15.81
N ALA A 290 7.90 7.37 -14.60
CA ALA A 290 9.04 7.30 -13.68
C ALA A 290 10.18 6.41 -14.22
N ALA A 291 9.84 5.27 -14.83
CA ALA A 291 10.81 4.36 -15.44
C ALA A 291 11.50 5.01 -16.66
N ARG A 292 10.77 5.79 -17.46
CA ARG A 292 11.35 6.55 -18.58
C ARG A 292 12.40 7.54 -18.09
N HIS A 293 12.18 8.23 -16.99
CA HIS A 293 13.18 9.10 -16.39
C HIS A 293 14.43 8.33 -15.93
N ALA A 294 14.27 7.08 -15.51
CA ALA A 294 15.39 6.18 -15.21
C ALA A 294 16.06 5.54 -16.46
N GLY A 295 15.63 5.92 -17.65
CA GLY A 295 16.22 5.48 -18.92
C GLY A 295 15.55 4.26 -19.59
N VAL A 296 14.39 3.79 -19.07
CA VAL A 296 13.65 2.67 -19.68
C VAL A 296 12.64 3.22 -20.71
N PRO A 297 12.74 2.86 -22.00
CA PRO A 297 11.78 3.30 -23.01
C PRO A 297 10.35 2.87 -22.68
N ALA A 298 9.35 3.72 -22.94
CA ALA A 298 7.95 3.46 -22.63
C ALA A 298 7.45 2.12 -23.23
N ALA A 299 7.84 1.79 -24.46
CA ALA A 299 7.50 0.52 -25.08
C ALA A 299 8.09 -0.70 -24.34
N ALA A 300 9.28 -0.59 -23.76
CA ALA A 300 9.88 -1.64 -22.94
C ALA A 300 9.16 -1.77 -21.58
N ALA A 301 8.83 -0.63 -20.96
CA ALA A 301 8.07 -0.58 -19.72
C ALA A 301 6.67 -1.21 -19.89
N ALA A 302 5.97 -0.88 -20.98
CA ALA A 302 4.66 -1.45 -21.29
C ALA A 302 4.71 -2.97 -21.48
N ARG A 303 5.70 -3.48 -22.22
CA ARG A 303 5.90 -4.94 -22.38
C ARG A 303 6.19 -5.63 -21.05
N ALA A 304 6.99 -5.01 -20.19
CA ALA A 304 7.30 -5.53 -18.86
C ALA A 304 6.03 -5.70 -18.02
N LEU A 305 5.10 -4.74 -18.08
CA LEU A 305 3.84 -4.78 -17.33
C LEU A 305 2.93 -5.94 -17.74
N GLY A 306 3.03 -6.48 -18.95
CA GLY A 306 2.32 -7.69 -19.37
C GLY A 306 2.62 -8.91 -18.51
N GLY A 307 3.78 -8.97 -17.84
CA GLY A 307 4.15 -10.03 -16.90
C GLY A 307 4.01 -9.65 -15.42
N PHE A 308 3.44 -8.50 -15.11
CA PHE A 308 3.26 -8.06 -13.72
C PHE A 308 2.08 -8.79 -13.05
N ARG A 309 2.31 -9.43 -11.91
CA ARG A 309 1.33 -10.28 -11.20
C ARG A 309 0.64 -9.61 -10.01
N ASN A 310 0.82 -8.29 -9.86
CA ASN A 310 0.27 -7.53 -8.73
C ASN A 310 1.01 -7.76 -7.39
N VAL A 311 0.46 -7.15 -6.36
CA VAL A 311 0.87 -7.29 -4.96
C VAL A 311 -0.20 -8.09 -4.24
N LYS A 312 0.17 -8.95 -3.33
CA LYS A 312 -0.78 -9.69 -2.48
C LYS A 312 -1.79 -8.75 -1.84
N ARG A 313 -3.03 -9.21 -1.72
CA ARG A 313 -4.15 -8.45 -1.15
C ARG A 313 -4.53 -7.19 -1.96
N ARG A 314 -4.37 -7.22 -3.30
CA ARG A 314 -4.84 -6.18 -4.22
C ARG A 314 -5.74 -6.84 -5.26
N LEU A 315 -7.03 -7.00 -4.93
CA LEU A 315 -8.01 -7.78 -5.70
C LEU A 315 -7.50 -9.20 -6.01
N GLU A 316 -6.80 -9.79 -5.04
CA GLU A 316 -6.21 -11.11 -5.13
C GLU A 316 -7.30 -12.19 -5.12
N VAL A 317 -7.31 -13.08 -6.10
CA VAL A 317 -8.20 -14.24 -6.09
C VAL A 317 -7.69 -15.26 -5.08
N ARG A 318 -8.38 -15.44 -3.96
CA ARG A 318 -8.04 -16.40 -2.91
C ARG A 318 -8.49 -17.81 -3.25
N GLY A 319 -9.46 -17.94 -4.11
CA GLY A 319 -9.93 -19.24 -4.61
C GLY A 319 -11.30 -19.17 -5.26
N VAL A 320 -11.64 -20.27 -5.94
CA VAL A 320 -12.96 -20.51 -6.51
C VAL A 320 -13.50 -21.81 -5.93
N ARG A 321 -14.72 -21.79 -5.36
CA ARG A 321 -15.39 -22.98 -4.81
C ARG A 321 -16.89 -22.92 -5.15
N ASN A 322 -17.41 -24.04 -5.61
CA ASN A 322 -18.81 -24.18 -6.04
C ASN A 322 -19.26 -23.07 -7.01
N GLY A 323 -18.33 -22.62 -7.90
CA GLY A 323 -18.60 -21.52 -8.83
C GLY A 323 -18.57 -20.11 -8.20
N VAL A 324 -18.26 -19.97 -6.91
CA VAL A 324 -18.10 -18.69 -6.21
C VAL A 324 -16.62 -18.30 -6.21
N THR A 325 -16.33 -17.07 -6.65
CA THR A 325 -14.97 -16.50 -6.62
C THR A 325 -14.80 -15.61 -5.40
N VAL A 326 -13.76 -15.86 -4.59
CA VAL A 326 -13.45 -15.09 -3.37
C VAL A 326 -12.19 -14.26 -3.60
N TYR A 327 -12.30 -12.94 -3.37
CA TYR A 327 -11.22 -11.96 -3.52
C TYR A 327 -10.80 -11.39 -2.17
N ASP A 328 -9.51 -11.05 -2.06
CA ASP A 328 -8.93 -10.29 -0.94
C ASP A 328 -8.43 -8.94 -1.45
N ASP A 329 -8.88 -7.84 -0.82
CA ASP A 329 -8.41 -6.50 -1.15
C ASP A 329 -8.11 -5.68 0.11
N PHE A 330 -7.09 -4.85 0.02
CA PHE A 330 -6.63 -3.99 1.11
C PHE A 330 -7.42 -2.68 1.20
N ALA A 331 -8.41 -2.44 0.32
CA ALA A 331 -9.21 -1.21 0.30
C ALA A 331 -9.90 -0.98 1.64
N HIS A 332 -9.70 0.20 2.20
CA HIS A 332 -10.26 0.62 3.49
C HIS A 332 -10.64 2.11 3.51
N HIS A 333 -10.43 2.84 2.43
CA HIS A 333 -10.85 4.21 2.20
C HIS A 333 -11.97 4.23 1.14
N PRO A 334 -13.01 5.09 1.24
CA PRO A 334 -14.12 5.11 0.29
C PRO A 334 -13.70 5.18 -1.17
N THR A 335 -12.74 6.01 -1.52
CA THR A 335 -12.19 6.12 -2.88
C THR A 335 -11.61 4.78 -3.38
N ALA A 336 -10.83 4.09 -2.53
CA ALA A 336 -10.26 2.79 -2.89
C ALA A 336 -11.33 1.70 -3.00
N ILE A 337 -12.31 1.69 -2.09
CA ILE A 337 -13.46 0.75 -2.12
C ILE A 337 -14.25 0.92 -3.41
N ALA A 338 -14.61 2.15 -3.77
CA ALA A 338 -15.32 2.45 -5.01
C ALA A 338 -14.52 2.00 -6.24
N ALA A 339 -13.24 2.36 -6.32
CA ALA A 339 -12.37 2.00 -7.45
C ALA A 339 -12.21 0.48 -7.61
N THR A 340 -12.12 -0.28 -6.50
CA THR A 340 -12.04 -1.74 -6.54
C THR A 340 -13.38 -2.36 -7.02
N LEU A 341 -14.51 -1.85 -6.52
CA LEU A 341 -15.84 -2.30 -6.96
C LEU A 341 -16.13 -1.94 -8.42
N GLU A 342 -15.73 -0.75 -8.87
CA GLU A 342 -15.83 -0.36 -10.28
C GLU A 342 -15.03 -1.30 -11.18
N ALA A 343 -13.79 -1.62 -10.79
CA ALA A 343 -12.93 -2.54 -11.52
C ALA A 343 -13.55 -3.94 -11.60
N LEU A 344 -14.02 -4.45 -10.47
CA LEU A 344 -14.67 -5.79 -10.44
C LEU A 344 -15.95 -5.80 -11.27
N ARG A 345 -16.81 -4.79 -11.14
CA ARG A 345 -18.04 -4.66 -11.93
C ARG A 345 -17.77 -4.61 -13.44
N ALA A 346 -16.76 -3.87 -13.87
CA ALA A 346 -16.35 -3.81 -15.27
C ALA A 346 -15.87 -5.18 -15.81
N ARG A 347 -15.28 -6.02 -14.95
CA ARG A 347 -14.80 -7.36 -15.30
C ARG A 347 -15.93 -8.38 -15.34
N VAL A 348 -16.84 -8.34 -14.37
CA VAL A 348 -17.83 -9.42 -14.18
C VAL A 348 -19.22 -9.10 -14.80
N GLY A 349 -19.42 -7.88 -15.31
CA GLY A 349 -20.70 -7.45 -15.92
C GLY A 349 -21.83 -7.49 -14.91
N ASP A 350 -22.91 -8.21 -15.22
CA ASP A 350 -24.12 -8.31 -14.39
C ASP A 350 -24.05 -9.39 -13.30
N ALA A 351 -22.91 -10.10 -13.18
CA ALA A 351 -22.75 -11.10 -12.12
C ALA A 351 -22.84 -10.45 -10.73
N ARG A 352 -23.37 -11.20 -9.77
CA ARG A 352 -23.63 -10.69 -8.41
C ARG A 352 -22.31 -10.45 -7.67
N ILE A 353 -22.12 -9.23 -7.15
CA ILE A 353 -20.99 -8.85 -6.29
C ILE A 353 -21.46 -8.72 -4.85
N VAL A 354 -20.85 -9.50 -3.96
CA VAL A 354 -21.03 -9.40 -2.52
C VAL A 354 -19.80 -8.73 -1.92
N ALA A 355 -19.98 -7.54 -1.34
CA ALA A 355 -18.91 -6.83 -0.65
C ALA A 355 -18.95 -7.12 0.85
N VAL A 356 -17.80 -7.52 1.41
CA VAL A 356 -17.61 -7.74 2.84
C VAL A 356 -16.52 -6.80 3.32
N LEU A 357 -16.82 -5.90 4.26
CA LEU A 357 -15.89 -4.84 4.71
C LEU A 357 -15.68 -4.88 6.22
N GLU A 358 -14.41 -4.77 6.62
CA GLU A 358 -13.99 -4.47 8.00
C GLU A 358 -13.60 -3.00 8.12
N PRO A 359 -14.37 -2.13 8.80
CA PRO A 359 -14.00 -0.74 9.07
C PRO A 359 -12.95 -0.65 10.17
N ARG A 360 -11.69 -0.96 9.85
CA ARG A 360 -10.62 -1.16 10.85
C ARG A 360 -9.65 0.00 10.98
N SER A 361 -9.34 0.73 9.89
CA SER A 361 -8.36 1.82 9.96
C SER A 361 -8.78 2.89 10.98
N ASN A 362 -7.81 3.59 11.58
CA ASN A 362 -8.09 4.62 12.57
C ASN A 362 -9.06 5.67 12.02
N THR A 363 -8.85 6.14 10.80
CA THR A 363 -9.73 7.10 10.11
C THR A 363 -11.17 6.56 9.97
N MET A 364 -11.34 5.28 9.62
CA MET A 364 -12.66 4.63 9.55
C MET A 364 -13.30 4.49 10.93
N ARG A 365 -12.54 4.08 11.95
CA ARG A 365 -13.02 3.96 13.33
C ARG A 365 -13.47 5.29 13.92
N MET A 366 -12.81 6.38 13.57
CA MET A 366 -13.17 7.74 13.96
C MET A 366 -14.41 8.27 13.21
N GLY A 367 -14.90 7.56 12.20
CA GLY A 367 -16.10 7.92 11.45
C GLY A 367 -15.92 9.09 10.47
N VAL A 368 -14.69 9.43 10.11
CA VAL A 368 -14.39 10.53 9.16
C VAL A 368 -15.09 10.30 7.82
N HIS A 369 -15.17 9.05 7.38
CA HIS A 369 -15.73 8.66 6.08
C HIS A 369 -17.15 8.09 6.14
N ARG A 370 -17.84 8.18 7.27
CA ARG A 370 -19.17 7.58 7.48
C ARG A 370 -20.20 7.99 6.44
N ASP A 371 -20.17 9.24 5.98
CA ASP A 371 -21.18 9.79 5.06
C ASP A 371 -20.90 9.42 3.59
N SER A 372 -19.67 9.06 3.23
CA SER A 372 -19.27 8.65 1.87
C SER A 372 -19.24 7.12 1.68
N LEU A 373 -19.27 6.34 2.76
CA LEU A 373 -19.06 4.90 2.69
C LEU A 373 -20.20 4.16 1.95
N ALA A 374 -21.45 4.57 2.16
CA ALA A 374 -22.58 3.97 1.46
C ALA A 374 -22.49 4.16 -0.06
N ALA A 375 -22.12 5.36 -0.51
CA ALA A 375 -21.93 5.65 -1.93
C ALA A 375 -20.78 4.81 -2.52
N ALA A 376 -19.67 4.67 -1.80
CA ALA A 376 -18.53 3.86 -2.21
C ALA A 376 -18.88 2.36 -2.39
N LEU A 377 -19.83 1.85 -1.63
CA LEU A 377 -20.33 0.47 -1.70
C LEU A 377 -21.47 0.27 -2.71
N GLY A 378 -21.90 1.33 -3.40
CA GLY A 378 -23.11 1.36 -4.23
C GLY A 378 -23.15 0.35 -5.37
N LEU A 379 -22.02 -0.10 -5.89
CA LEU A 379 -21.91 -1.08 -6.98
C LEU A 379 -22.00 -2.55 -6.52
N ALA A 380 -22.02 -2.81 -5.20
CA ALA A 380 -22.24 -4.14 -4.68
C ALA A 380 -23.73 -4.48 -4.62
N ASP A 381 -24.10 -5.73 -4.94
CA ASP A 381 -25.46 -6.24 -4.88
C ASP A 381 -25.89 -6.63 -3.46
N LEU A 382 -24.91 -6.99 -2.62
CA LEU A 382 -25.07 -7.24 -1.19
C LEU A 382 -23.84 -6.74 -0.45
N VAL A 383 -24.03 -6.14 0.73
CA VAL A 383 -22.97 -5.60 1.57
C VAL A 383 -23.08 -6.16 2.98
N LEU A 384 -22.00 -6.73 3.50
CA LEU A 384 -21.88 -7.12 4.89
C LEU A 384 -20.77 -6.31 5.56
N LEU A 385 -21.09 -5.62 6.64
CA LEU A 385 -20.16 -4.81 7.42
C LEU A 385 -19.89 -5.50 8.76
N LEU A 386 -18.61 -5.73 9.08
CA LEU A 386 -18.24 -6.16 10.42
C LEU A 386 -18.40 -4.99 11.39
N GLN A 387 -19.04 -5.23 12.52
CA GLN A 387 -19.06 -4.30 13.65
C GLN A 387 -17.79 -4.50 14.50
N PRO A 388 -16.74 -3.67 14.37
CA PRO A 388 -15.53 -3.85 15.17
C PRO A 388 -15.74 -3.31 16.58
N GLU A 389 -15.00 -3.85 17.54
CA GLU A 389 -14.92 -3.29 18.90
C GLU A 389 -14.37 -1.85 18.84
N GLY A 390 -14.95 -0.97 19.66
CA GLY A 390 -14.51 0.42 19.80
C GLY A 390 -14.83 1.31 18.60
N LEU A 391 -15.73 0.91 17.71
CA LEU A 391 -16.27 1.81 16.70
C LEU A 391 -17.16 2.86 17.37
N THR A 392 -16.88 4.16 17.13
CA THR A 392 -17.54 5.27 17.81
C THR A 392 -18.80 5.78 17.11
N TRP A 393 -19.18 5.19 15.98
CA TRP A 393 -20.31 5.59 15.15
C TRP A 393 -21.12 4.39 14.68
N ASN A 394 -22.37 4.63 14.24
CA ASN A 394 -23.33 3.57 13.91
C ASN A 394 -23.27 3.18 12.43
N LEU A 395 -22.90 1.91 12.14
CA LEU A 395 -22.87 1.33 10.80
C LEU A 395 -24.26 1.14 10.18
N GLU A 396 -25.33 1.09 10.99
CA GLU A 396 -26.70 0.96 10.47
C GLU A 396 -27.11 2.15 9.58
N ARG A 397 -26.50 3.33 9.77
CA ARG A 397 -26.68 4.46 8.86
C ARG A 397 -26.19 4.16 7.45
N VAL A 398 -25.09 3.43 7.33
CA VAL A 398 -24.55 3.02 6.02
C VAL A 398 -25.47 2.00 5.36
N THR A 399 -25.89 0.98 6.11
CA THR A 399 -26.77 -0.08 5.57
C THR A 399 -28.15 0.44 5.23
N ALA A 400 -28.71 1.38 5.97
CA ALA A 400 -29.97 2.04 5.64
C ALA A 400 -29.91 2.78 4.28
N ALA A 401 -28.77 3.43 3.97
CA ALA A 401 -28.56 4.11 2.70
C ALA A 401 -28.36 3.15 1.50
N LEU A 402 -28.15 1.86 1.75
CA LEU A 402 -27.99 0.82 0.72
C LEU A 402 -29.31 0.15 0.29
N ALA A 403 -30.45 0.74 0.63
CA ALA A 403 -31.78 0.31 0.16
C ALA A 403 -32.07 -1.20 0.37
N GLY A 404 -31.77 -1.71 1.58
CA GLY A 404 -31.99 -3.11 1.97
C GLY A 404 -30.90 -4.10 1.53
N ARG A 405 -29.86 -3.63 0.82
CA ARG A 405 -28.72 -4.46 0.40
C ARG A 405 -27.63 -4.58 1.45
N GLY A 406 -27.73 -3.89 2.58
CA GLY A 406 -26.70 -3.83 3.61
C GLY A 406 -27.10 -4.58 4.88
N ARG A 407 -26.14 -5.24 5.52
CA ARG A 407 -26.28 -5.90 6.83
C ARG A 407 -25.07 -5.59 7.72
N VAL A 408 -25.28 -5.31 8.99
CA VAL A 408 -24.23 -5.23 9.99
C VAL A 408 -24.14 -6.57 10.73
N CYS A 409 -22.94 -7.09 10.86
CA CYS A 409 -22.67 -8.36 11.53
C CYS A 409 -21.76 -8.16 12.74
N PRO A 410 -22.04 -8.76 13.90
CA PRO A 410 -21.27 -8.56 15.12
C PRO A 410 -19.92 -9.29 15.14
N SER A 411 -19.73 -10.27 14.27
CA SER A 411 -18.50 -11.09 14.22
C SER A 411 -18.27 -11.69 12.84
N VAL A 412 -17.04 -12.14 12.61
CA VAL A 412 -16.68 -12.92 11.40
C VAL A 412 -17.53 -14.19 11.28
N ALA A 413 -17.81 -14.86 12.41
CA ALA A 413 -18.69 -16.03 12.40
C ALA A 413 -20.10 -15.67 11.90
N ALA A 414 -20.67 -14.58 12.39
CA ALA A 414 -21.99 -14.10 11.95
C ALA A 414 -22.02 -13.72 10.45
N ILE A 415 -20.91 -13.14 9.92
CA ILE A 415 -20.77 -12.89 8.48
C ILE A 415 -20.81 -14.20 7.71
N LEU A 416 -20.04 -15.19 8.13
CA LEU A 416 -19.97 -16.50 7.46
C LEU A 416 -21.30 -17.26 7.52
N ASP A 417 -22.00 -17.22 8.66
CA ASP A 417 -23.31 -17.86 8.86
C ASP A 417 -24.41 -17.21 7.98
N ALA A 418 -24.35 -15.90 7.82
CA ALA A 418 -25.29 -15.18 6.96
C ALA A 418 -24.97 -15.37 5.47
N LEU A 419 -23.66 -15.41 5.11
CA LEU A 419 -23.24 -15.36 3.72
C LEU A 419 -23.22 -16.72 3.04
N ALA A 420 -22.64 -17.75 3.65
CA ALA A 420 -22.41 -19.03 3.00
C ALA A 420 -23.69 -19.70 2.44
N PRO A 421 -24.85 -19.67 3.11
CA PRO A 421 -26.09 -20.25 2.58
C PRO A 421 -26.70 -19.46 1.41
N GLU A 422 -26.35 -18.17 1.27
CA GLU A 422 -26.92 -17.29 0.24
C GLU A 422 -26.12 -17.26 -1.06
N LEU A 423 -24.88 -17.79 -1.03
CA LEU A 423 -23.98 -17.77 -2.19
C LEU A 423 -24.41 -18.80 -3.25
N ARG A 424 -24.25 -18.41 -4.50
CA ARG A 424 -24.63 -19.20 -5.69
C ARG A 424 -23.49 -19.25 -6.68
N PRO A 425 -23.42 -20.29 -7.53
CA PRO A 425 -22.47 -20.30 -8.65
C PRO A 425 -22.59 -19.02 -9.50
N GLY A 426 -21.44 -18.41 -9.79
CA GLY A 426 -21.36 -17.14 -10.50
C GLY A 426 -21.24 -15.91 -9.57
N ASP A 427 -21.36 -16.06 -8.24
CA ASP A 427 -21.18 -14.96 -7.31
C ASP A 427 -19.68 -14.58 -7.14
N HIS A 428 -19.44 -13.30 -6.94
CA HIS A 428 -18.12 -12.74 -6.66
C HIS A 428 -18.12 -12.11 -5.26
N VAL A 429 -17.33 -12.67 -4.33
CA VAL A 429 -17.23 -12.19 -2.95
C VAL A 429 -15.97 -11.38 -2.79
N LEU A 430 -16.10 -10.06 -2.65
CA LEU A 430 -15.00 -9.13 -2.44
C LEU A 430 -14.85 -8.81 -0.95
N ILE A 431 -13.79 -9.29 -0.32
CA ILE A 431 -13.50 -9.08 1.09
C ILE A 431 -12.44 -8.00 1.21
N MET A 432 -12.76 -6.92 1.95
CA MET A 432 -11.93 -5.72 2.06
C MET A 432 -11.56 -5.43 3.51
N SER A 433 -10.25 -5.36 3.78
CA SER A 433 -9.69 -5.00 5.10
C SER A 433 -8.22 -4.63 5.01
N ASN A 434 -7.76 -3.70 5.83
CA ASN A 434 -6.33 -3.44 6.03
C ASN A 434 -5.71 -4.29 7.17
N GLY A 435 -6.44 -5.27 7.72
CA GLY A 435 -6.02 -6.21 8.74
C GLY A 435 -6.08 -7.67 8.29
N ASP A 436 -6.03 -8.58 9.26
CA ASP A 436 -6.11 -10.03 9.05
C ASP A 436 -7.54 -10.55 8.84
N PHE A 437 -8.53 -9.76 9.25
CA PHE A 437 -9.96 -10.06 9.18
C PHE A 437 -10.33 -11.47 9.70
N GLY A 438 -9.62 -11.94 10.74
CA GLY A 438 -9.89 -13.23 11.36
C GLY A 438 -9.88 -14.43 10.41
N ASP A 439 -9.02 -14.40 9.40
CA ASP A 439 -8.84 -15.43 8.37
C ASP A 439 -10.14 -15.79 7.60
N ILE A 440 -11.01 -14.79 7.42
CA ILE A 440 -12.35 -14.97 6.81
C ILE A 440 -12.30 -15.64 5.43
N HIS A 441 -11.26 -15.40 4.64
CA HIS A 441 -11.11 -15.95 3.28
C HIS A 441 -11.01 -17.48 3.31
N ALA A 442 -10.10 -18.03 4.11
CA ALA A 442 -9.91 -19.47 4.23
C ALA A 442 -11.15 -20.13 4.82
N ARG A 443 -11.73 -19.54 5.88
CA ARG A 443 -12.94 -20.02 6.55
C ARG A 443 -14.16 -20.05 5.62
N LEU A 444 -14.32 -19.03 4.74
CA LEU A 444 -15.39 -19.01 3.74
C LEU A 444 -15.17 -20.11 2.69
N LEU A 445 -13.95 -20.23 2.16
CA LEU A 445 -13.63 -21.28 1.17
C LEU A 445 -13.79 -22.68 1.71
N GLU A 446 -13.55 -22.91 3.03
CA GLU A 446 -13.86 -24.18 3.70
C GLU A 446 -15.35 -24.46 3.79
N ARG A 447 -16.14 -23.48 4.22
CA ARG A 447 -17.62 -23.63 4.28
C ARG A 447 -18.23 -23.95 2.92
N LEU A 448 -17.73 -23.32 1.87
CA LEU A 448 -18.17 -23.58 0.49
C LEU A 448 -17.72 -24.97 -0.03
N ARG A 449 -16.83 -25.68 0.64
CA ARG A 449 -16.50 -27.07 0.32
C ARG A 449 -17.46 -28.07 0.94
N ALA A 450 -18.04 -27.70 2.08
CA ALA A 450 -18.95 -28.56 2.86
C ALA A 450 -20.40 -28.45 2.43
N SER A 451 -20.74 -27.48 1.59
CA SER A 451 -22.04 -27.22 0.99
C SER A 451 -22.11 -27.82 -0.41
#